data_37676aaf2cf7f6566bc5af6793897cf3
#
_entry.id   37676aaf2cf7f6566bc5af6793897cf3
#
_cell.length_a   1.000
_cell.length_b   1.000
_cell.length_c   1.000
_cell.angle_alpha   90.00
_cell.angle_beta   90.00
_cell.angle_gamma   90.00
#
_symmetry.space_group_name_H-M   'P 1'
#
loop_
_entity.id
_entity.type
_entity.pdbx_description
1 polymer ?
#
loop_
_entity_poly.entity_id
_entity_poly.type
_entity_poly.pdbx_seq_one_letter_code
_entity_poly.pdbx_strand_id
1 'polypeptide(L)'
;MSPAGSSVKRLFTVVIASVCDEARSELLKRACESVRAMAGGCDYSITVVANGARISSSVLDWLAERPDVRVIRLRSGSAPLARRVGAEMADSEFLAFLDDDDELMPNTLAQKIEQFRQHPEIDVLVTDGLRINGSKITKIFPPPEARGTNLVETMMRAGWGAGALTLRAQNIDLSAFDAELRHMEWTLTALELASRHQFGFLDEPTYRYYETTPNSLSKSAEHNLAAPEVWRRLSKCYAGTRYEAAVRRRYGRMCHDGSWESARRGRIRDAWRLHAESLRSPGGVAFVPFSARLLLASLRRLFA
;
A
#
# COMPACT_ATOMS: atom_id res chain seq x y z
N MET A 1 -31.86 13.48 -30.67
CA MET A 1 -31.37 12.64 -29.56
C MET A 1 -30.33 11.70 -30.16
N SER A 2 -29.04 12.07 -30.02
CA SER A 2 -27.95 11.16 -30.39
C SER A 2 -27.87 10.02 -29.38
N PRO A 3 -27.65 8.77 -29.79
CA PRO A 3 -27.49 7.68 -28.87
C PRO A 3 -26.18 7.92 -28.06
N ALA A 4 -26.29 7.84 -26.74
CA ALA A 4 -25.14 7.83 -25.86
C ALA A 4 -24.21 6.71 -26.32
N GLY A 5 -23.03 7.08 -26.81
CA GLY A 5 -22.03 6.13 -27.21
C GLY A 5 -21.68 5.24 -25.99
N SER A 6 -21.89 3.93 -26.16
CA SER A 6 -21.37 2.95 -25.21
C SER A 6 -19.84 3.13 -25.18
N SER A 7 -19.33 3.73 -24.12
CA SER A 7 -17.88 3.78 -23.91
C SER A 7 -17.41 2.33 -23.81
N VAL A 8 -16.57 1.92 -24.72
CA VAL A 8 -15.93 0.59 -24.63
C VAL A 8 -15.16 0.58 -23.33
N LYS A 9 -15.56 -0.28 -22.40
CA LYS A 9 -14.91 -0.43 -21.10
C LYS A 9 -13.44 -0.82 -21.33
N ARG A 10 -12.51 -0.08 -20.74
CA ARG A 10 -11.08 -0.39 -20.83
C ARG A 10 -10.79 -1.73 -20.19
N LEU A 11 -9.76 -2.42 -20.69
CA LEU A 11 -9.35 -3.67 -20.07
C LEU A 11 -8.67 -3.41 -18.71
N PHE A 12 -7.82 -2.39 -18.60
CA PHE A 12 -6.98 -2.15 -17.45
C PHE A 12 -6.84 -0.65 -17.15
N THR A 13 -6.95 -0.28 -15.88
CA THR A 13 -6.66 1.07 -15.40
C THR A 13 -5.58 1.03 -14.33
N VAL A 14 -4.57 1.88 -14.44
CA VAL A 14 -3.59 2.12 -13.37
C VAL A 14 -3.87 3.47 -12.75
N VAL A 15 -4.09 3.48 -11.43
CA VAL A 15 -4.28 4.70 -10.63
C VAL A 15 -2.94 5.11 -10.03
N ILE A 16 -2.52 6.35 -10.30
CA ILE A 16 -1.32 6.98 -9.74
C ILE A 16 -1.74 8.16 -8.87
N ALA A 17 -1.50 8.05 -7.56
CA ALA A 17 -1.68 9.17 -6.64
C ALA A 17 -0.40 10.00 -6.60
N SER A 18 -0.46 11.30 -6.94
CA SER A 18 0.72 12.18 -6.95
C SER A 18 0.39 13.59 -6.45
N VAL A 19 1.35 14.23 -5.83
CA VAL A 19 1.26 15.67 -5.50
C VAL A 19 1.42 16.56 -6.74
N CYS A 20 1.89 16.01 -7.84
CA CYS A 20 2.09 16.69 -9.12
C CYS A 20 2.87 18.01 -8.99
N ASP A 21 3.85 18.11 -8.09
CA ASP A 21 4.74 19.25 -7.98
C ASP A 21 6.00 19.07 -8.85
N GLU A 22 6.75 20.17 -9.08
CA GLU A 22 7.96 20.15 -9.90
C GLU A 22 9.01 19.16 -9.39
N ALA A 23 9.13 19.02 -8.06
CA ALA A 23 10.16 18.17 -7.46
C ALA A 23 9.92 16.68 -7.75
N ARG A 24 8.67 16.29 -8.04
CA ARG A 24 8.30 14.90 -8.35
C ARG A 24 7.96 14.69 -9.84
N SER A 25 8.09 15.72 -10.68
CA SER A 25 7.66 15.67 -12.08
C SER A 25 8.34 14.52 -12.84
N GLU A 26 9.66 14.37 -12.72
CA GLU A 26 10.40 13.33 -13.43
C GLU A 26 10.08 11.91 -12.92
N LEU A 27 9.79 11.78 -11.61
CA LEU A 27 9.35 10.51 -11.03
C LEU A 27 7.98 10.12 -11.61
N LEU A 28 7.02 11.04 -11.60
CA LEU A 28 5.69 10.82 -12.16
C LEU A 28 5.73 10.49 -13.66
N LYS A 29 6.57 11.18 -14.45
CA LYS A 29 6.77 10.88 -15.86
C LYS A 29 7.28 9.45 -16.04
N ARG A 30 8.29 9.06 -15.27
CA ARG A 30 8.85 7.70 -15.27
C ARG A 30 7.79 6.65 -14.91
N ALA A 31 6.97 6.91 -13.88
CA ALA A 31 5.86 6.04 -13.49
C ALA A 31 4.85 5.87 -14.66
N CYS A 32 4.42 6.96 -15.31
CA CYS A 32 3.52 6.90 -16.47
C CYS A 32 4.13 6.12 -17.65
N GLU A 33 5.40 6.36 -17.97
CA GLU A 33 6.09 5.62 -19.05
C GLU A 33 6.21 4.13 -18.72
N SER A 34 6.43 3.79 -17.45
CA SER A 34 6.48 2.39 -17.01
C SER A 34 5.14 1.66 -17.19
N VAL A 35 4.00 2.36 -17.01
CA VAL A 35 2.67 1.80 -17.32
C VAL A 35 2.53 1.48 -18.79
N ARG A 36 2.98 2.35 -19.68
CA ARG A 36 2.98 2.11 -21.14
C ARG A 36 3.81 0.90 -21.50
N ALA A 37 5.01 0.80 -20.94
CA ALA A 37 5.90 -0.33 -21.16
C ALA A 37 5.31 -1.64 -20.60
N MET A 38 4.61 -1.59 -19.46
CA MET A 38 3.93 -2.75 -18.85
C MET A 38 2.81 -3.28 -19.74
N ALA A 39 2.07 -2.39 -20.40
CA ALA A 39 0.90 -2.75 -21.20
C ALA A 39 1.22 -3.66 -22.40
N GLY A 40 2.41 -3.48 -23.03
CA GLY A 40 2.85 -4.36 -24.12
C GLY A 40 1.86 -4.49 -25.30
N GLY A 41 1.10 -3.42 -25.60
CA GLY A 41 0.08 -3.39 -26.64
C GLY A 41 -1.33 -3.78 -26.19
N CYS A 42 -1.54 -4.18 -24.93
CA CYS A 42 -2.89 -4.39 -24.36
C CYS A 42 -3.62 -3.06 -24.17
N ASP A 43 -4.97 -3.10 -24.12
CA ASP A 43 -5.78 -1.91 -23.86
C ASP A 43 -5.64 -1.49 -22.38
N TYR A 44 -5.27 -0.23 -22.15
CA TYR A 44 -5.07 0.33 -20.81
C TYR A 44 -5.42 1.82 -20.76
N SER A 45 -5.52 2.34 -19.54
CA SER A 45 -5.58 3.76 -19.22
C SER A 45 -4.80 4.07 -17.95
N ILE A 46 -4.37 5.33 -17.81
CA ILE A 46 -3.72 5.86 -16.62
C ILE A 46 -4.66 6.90 -16.01
N THR A 47 -4.96 6.78 -14.71
CA THR A 47 -5.67 7.80 -13.97
C THR A 47 -4.71 8.43 -12.97
N VAL A 48 -4.23 9.64 -13.26
CA VAL A 48 -3.41 10.41 -12.32
C VAL A 48 -4.32 11.24 -11.43
N VAL A 49 -4.26 11.01 -10.12
CA VAL A 49 -4.99 11.80 -9.14
C VAL A 49 -4.02 12.79 -8.49
N ALA A 50 -4.07 14.02 -9.00
CA ALA A 50 -3.27 15.13 -8.50
C ALA A 50 -3.87 15.61 -7.16
N ASN A 51 -3.12 15.47 -6.06
CA ASN A 51 -3.62 15.74 -4.72
C ASN A 51 -2.68 16.68 -3.95
N GLY A 52 -3.23 17.77 -3.42
CA GLY A 52 -2.48 18.74 -2.62
C GLY A 52 -2.57 20.17 -3.13
N ALA A 53 -1.86 21.06 -2.43
CA ALA A 53 -1.92 22.52 -2.69
C ALA A 53 -0.82 23.01 -3.64
N ARG A 54 0.20 22.19 -3.96
CA ARG A 54 1.38 22.59 -4.74
C ARG A 54 1.43 21.96 -6.13
N ILE A 55 0.27 21.76 -6.73
CA ILE A 55 0.16 21.19 -8.08
C ILE A 55 0.76 22.18 -9.08
N SER A 56 1.73 21.72 -9.88
CA SER A 56 2.36 22.52 -10.95
C SER A 56 1.52 22.51 -12.21
N SER A 57 1.38 23.70 -12.84
CA SER A 57 0.72 23.83 -14.15
C SER A 57 1.49 23.07 -15.24
N SER A 58 2.82 23.15 -15.26
CA SER A 58 3.65 22.48 -16.26
C SER A 58 3.50 20.96 -16.21
N VAL A 59 3.38 20.38 -15.01
CA VAL A 59 3.12 18.95 -14.83
C VAL A 59 1.73 18.58 -15.36
N LEU A 60 0.73 19.41 -15.09
CA LEU A 60 -0.63 19.18 -15.58
C LEU A 60 -0.73 19.31 -17.11
N ASP A 61 -0.04 20.28 -17.70
CA ASP A 61 0.00 20.47 -19.14
C ASP A 61 0.66 19.25 -19.81
N TRP A 62 1.77 18.78 -19.23
CA TRP A 62 2.42 17.55 -19.68
C TRP A 62 1.50 16.33 -19.63
N LEU A 63 0.68 16.17 -18.57
CA LEU A 63 -0.29 15.07 -18.46
C LEU A 63 -1.44 15.23 -19.46
N ALA A 64 -1.94 16.46 -19.68
CA ALA A 64 -3.07 16.75 -20.57
C ALA A 64 -2.77 16.47 -22.07
N GLU A 65 -1.51 16.53 -22.47
CA GLU A 65 -1.07 16.17 -23.83
C GLU A 65 -1.13 14.68 -24.12
N ARG A 66 -1.43 13.84 -23.14
CA ARG A 66 -1.38 12.38 -23.24
C ARG A 66 -2.76 11.75 -23.29
N PRO A 67 -3.16 11.17 -24.44
CA PRO A 67 -4.53 10.67 -24.63
C PRO A 67 -4.87 9.44 -23.76
N ASP A 68 -3.86 8.74 -23.26
CA ASP A 68 -3.98 7.60 -22.37
C ASP A 68 -4.07 7.99 -20.88
N VAL A 69 -3.93 9.29 -20.56
CA VAL A 69 -3.92 9.81 -19.18
C VAL A 69 -5.17 10.61 -18.91
N ARG A 70 -5.88 10.22 -17.86
CA ARG A 70 -6.96 11.02 -17.25
C ARG A 70 -6.43 11.68 -15.97
N VAL A 71 -6.65 12.98 -15.81
CA VAL A 71 -6.27 13.72 -14.61
C VAL A 71 -7.48 14.06 -13.76
N ILE A 72 -7.42 13.72 -12.48
CA ILE A 72 -8.39 14.12 -11.45
C ILE A 72 -7.68 15.02 -10.44
N ARG A 73 -8.29 16.15 -10.07
CA ARG A 73 -7.71 17.09 -9.11
C ARG A 73 -8.44 17.04 -7.78
N LEU A 74 -7.67 16.84 -6.70
CA LEU A 74 -8.17 16.93 -5.33
C LEU A 74 -7.52 18.14 -4.63
N ARG A 75 -8.34 18.89 -3.89
CA ARG A 75 -7.85 20.06 -3.14
C ARG A 75 -7.07 19.68 -1.88
N SER A 76 -7.33 18.51 -1.32
CA SER A 76 -6.66 18.02 -0.10
C SER A 76 -5.52 17.07 -0.44
N GLY A 77 -4.36 17.24 0.21
CA GLY A 77 -3.22 16.33 0.10
C GLY A 77 -3.47 15.05 0.90
N SER A 78 -4.00 14.02 0.25
CA SER A 78 -4.23 12.70 0.85
C SER A 78 -4.06 11.62 -0.21
N ALA A 79 -2.96 10.86 -0.14
CA ALA A 79 -2.71 9.75 -1.05
C ALA A 79 -3.78 8.64 -0.93
N PRO A 80 -4.26 8.25 0.27
CA PRO A 80 -5.35 7.29 0.40
C PRO A 80 -6.64 7.75 -0.28
N LEU A 81 -7.05 9.02 -0.06
CA LEU A 81 -8.21 9.58 -0.74
C LEU A 81 -8.01 9.61 -2.26
N ALA A 82 -6.81 9.97 -2.73
CA ALA A 82 -6.50 10.00 -4.15
C ALA A 82 -6.64 8.61 -4.79
N ARG A 83 -6.16 7.56 -4.13
CA ARG A 83 -6.29 6.17 -4.60
C ARG A 83 -7.75 5.73 -4.63
N ARG A 84 -8.51 6.05 -3.59
CA ARG A 84 -9.94 5.74 -3.53
C ARG A 84 -10.71 6.42 -4.66
N VAL A 85 -10.56 7.74 -4.83
CA VAL A 85 -11.23 8.49 -5.90
C VAL A 85 -10.80 7.98 -7.28
N GLY A 86 -9.51 7.68 -7.47
CA GLY A 86 -9.03 7.08 -8.71
C GLY A 86 -9.67 5.72 -9.01
N ALA A 87 -9.85 4.89 -7.99
CA ALA A 87 -10.54 3.59 -8.10
C ALA A 87 -12.04 3.75 -8.41
N GLU A 88 -12.73 4.67 -7.73
CA GLU A 88 -14.16 4.98 -7.96
C GLU A 88 -14.43 5.49 -9.40
N MET A 89 -13.45 6.16 -9.99
CA MET A 89 -13.54 6.74 -11.33
C MET A 89 -12.99 5.84 -12.44
N ALA A 90 -12.44 4.67 -12.09
CA ALA A 90 -11.96 3.71 -13.06
C ALA A 90 -13.13 2.98 -13.75
N ASP A 91 -13.11 2.98 -15.09
CA ASP A 91 -14.06 2.23 -15.92
C ASP A 91 -13.29 1.16 -16.70
N SER A 92 -12.88 0.12 -15.99
CA SER A 92 -12.09 -0.98 -16.55
C SER A 92 -12.45 -2.32 -15.89
N GLU A 93 -12.07 -3.41 -16.54
CA GLU A 93 -12.24 -4.75 -15.98
C GLU A 93 -11.28 -4.98 -14.81
N PHE A 94 -10.03 -4.54 -14.98
CA PHE A 94 -8.99 -4.66 -13.97
C PHE A 94 -8.46 -3.29 -13.53
N LEU A 95 -8.11 -3.20 -12.26
CA LEU A 95 -7.61 -2.01 -11.60
C LEU A 95 -6.30 -2.32 -10.91
N ALA A 96 -5.29 -1.46 -11.08
CA ALA A 96 -4.06 -1.50 -10.32
C ALA A 96 -3.69 -0.12 -9.80
N PHE A 97 -2.70 -0.09 -8.91
CA PHE A 97 -2.17 1.14 -8.32
C PHE A 97 -0.66 1.20 -8.52
N LEU A 98 -0.14 2.42 -8.60
CA LEU A 98 1.29 2.67 -8.65
C LEU A 98 1.59 3.95 -7.87
N ASP A 99 2.64 3.95 -7.08
CA ASP A 99 3.15 5.18 -6.47
C ASP A 99 3.95 5.96 -7.53
N ASP A 100 3.93 7.29 -7.45
CA ASP A 100 4.53 8.15 -8.47
C ASP A 100 6.08 8.13 -8.47
N ASP A 101 6.69 7.39 -7.55
CA ASP A 101 8.14 7.14 -7.47
C ASP A 101 8.54 5.68 -7.78
N ASP A 102 7.57 4.82 -8.09
CA ASP A 102 7.78 3.43 -8.46
C ASP A 102 7.59 3.18 -9.98
N GLU A 103 7.89 1.99 -10.44
CA GLU A 103 7.75 1.58 -11.85
C GLU A 103 7.08 0.20 -11.98
N LEU A 104 6.22 0.04 -12.98
CA LEU A 104 5.80 -1.29 -13.44
C LEU A 104 6.83 -1.87 -14.41
N MET A 105 6.97 -3.19 -14.43
CA MET A 105 7.93 -3.84 -15.31
C MET A 105 7.35 -4.07 -16.72
N PRO A 106 8.16 -3.95 -17.77
CA PRO A 106 7.70 -4.09 -19.15
C PRO A 106 7.03 -5.44 -19.43
N ASN A 107 5.98 -5.43 -20.27
CA ASN A 107 5.29 -6.62 -20.78
C ASN A 107 4.67 -7.55 -19.72
N THR A 108 4.39 -7.05 -18.52
CA THR A 108 3.83 -7.87 -17.43
C THR A 108 2.31 -7.89 -17.38
N LEU A 109 1.61 -7.04 -18.14
CA LEU A 109 0.13 -6.98 -18.13
C LEU A 109 -0.50 -8.27 -18.66
N ALA A 110 0.01 -8.80 -19.74
CA ALA A 110 -0.51 -10.03 -20.33
C ALA A 110 -0.46 -11.22 -19.34
N GLN A 111 0.62 -11.33 -18.56
CA GLN A 111 0.76 -12.36 -17.53
C GLN A 111 -0.27 -12.20 -16.41
N LYS A 112 -0.52 -10.95 -15.95
CA LYS A 112 -1.54 -10.68 -14.93
C LYS A 112 -2.93 -11.04 -15.42
N ILE A 113 -3.27 -10.68 -16.66
CA ILE A 113 -4.57 -11.00 -17.27
C ILE A 113 -4.73 -12.51 -17.43
N GLU A 114 -3.68 -13.20 -17.84
CA GLU A 114 -3.72 -14.65 -18.00
C GLU A 114 -3.97 -15.35 -16.66
N GLN A 115 -3.40 -14.88 -15.55
CA GLN A 115 -3.71 -15.39 -14.22
C GLN A 115 -5.20 -15.26 -13.88
N PHE A 116 -5.81 -14.11 -14.17
CA PHE A 116 -7.26 -13.93 -13.94
C PHE A 116 -8.12 -14.79 -14.87
N ARG A 117 -7.66 -15.14 -16.07
CA ARG A 117 -8.36 -16.02 -17.00
C ARG A 117 -8.30 -17.47 -16.58
N GLN A 118 -7.13 -17.92 -16.15
CA GLN A 118 -6.92 -19.29 -15.67
C GLN A 118 -7.58 -19.54 -14.31
N HIS A 119 -7.75 -18.48 -13.51
CA HIS A 119 -8.30 -18.51 -12.17
C HIS A 119 -9.44 -17.49 -12.03
N PRO A 120 -10.62 -17.76 -12.60
CA PRO A 120 -11.74 -16.82 -12.57
C PRO A 120 -12.29 -16.55 -11.16
N GLU A 121 -11.99 -17.41 -10.19
CA GLU A 121 -12.32 -17.24 -8.77
C GLU A 121 -11.49 -16.16 -8.08
N ILE A 122 -10.35 -15.75 -8.65
CA ILE A 122 -9.49 -14.73 -8.05
C ILE A 122 -10.07 -13.32 -8.26
N ASP A 123 -10.24 -12.60 -7.17
CA ASP A 123 -10.63 -11.18 -7.17
C ASP A 123 -9.41 -10.25 -7.10
N VAL A 124 -8.36 -10.68 -6.42
CA VAL A 124 -7.13 -9.91 -6.18
C VAL A 124 -5.91 -10.75 -6.53
N LEU A 125 -5.12 -10.26 -7.46
CA LEU A 125 -3.82 -10.83 -7.80
C LEU A 125 -2.71 -10.04 -7.12
N VAL A 126 -1.90 -10.72 -6.31
CA VAL A 126 -0.67 -10.19 -5.73
C VAL A 126 0.51 -10.69 -6.57
N THR A 127 1.42 -9.80 -6.90
CA THR A 127 2.63 -10.15 -7.65
C THR A 127 3.87 -9.83 -6.83
N ASP A 128 4.98 -10.50 -7.10
CA ASP A 128 6.27 -10.11 -6.54
C ASP A 128 6.75 -8.78 -7.15
N GLY A 129 7.75 -8.19 -6.54
CA GLY A 129 8.41 -6.97 -6.98
C GLY A 129 9.90 -7.00 -6.71
N LEU A 130 10.61 -6.04 -7.28
CA LEU A 130 12.02 -5.79 -7.01
C LEU A 130 12.18 -4.57 -6.11
N ARG A 131 12.81 -4.73 -4.97
CA ARG A 131 13.22 -3.64 -4.10
C ARG A 131 14.57 -3.11 -4.55
N ILE A 132 14.63 -1.83 -4.85
CA ILE A 132 15.81 -1.11 -5.32
C ILE A 132 16.33 -0.23 -4.16
N ASN A 133 17.53 -0.54 -3.68
CA ASN A 133 18.23 0.25 -2.66
C ASN A 133 19.66 0.54 -3.13
N GLY A 134 19.84 1.65 -3.83
CA GLY A 134 21.08 1.96 -4.54
C GLY A 134 21.39 0.87 -5.58
N SER A 135 22.55 0.22 -5.49
CA SER A 135 22.94 -0.90 -6.36
C SER A 135 22.37 -2.26 -5.92
N LYS A 136 21.77 -2.35 -4.74
CA LYS A 136 21.22 -3.60 -4.23
C LYS A 136 19.79 -3.79 -4.75
N ILE A 137 19.58 -4.90 -5.45
CA ILE A 137 18.26 -5.33 -5.97
C ILE A 137 17.89 -6.66 -5.30
N THR A 138 16.71 -6.72 -4.71
CA THR A 138 16.21 -7.93 -4.05
C THR A 138 14.72 -8.14 -4.35
N LYS A 139 14.28 -9.38 -4.45
CA LYS A 139 12.84 -9.69 -4.44
C LYS A 139 12.20 -9.19 -3.14
N ILE A 140 10.94 -8.78 -3.21
CA ILE A 140 10.19 -8.26 -2.06
C ILE A 140 9.64 -9.42 -1.23
N PHE A 141 9.06 -10.41 -1.91
CA PHE A 141 8.57 -11.59 -1.23
C PHE A 141 9.73 -12.61 -1.01
N PRO A 142 9.72 -13.32 0.12
CA PRO A 142 10.72 -14.36 0.35
C PRO A 142 10.58 -15.49 -0.68
N PRO A 143 11.61 -16.29 -0.91
CA PRO A 143 11.56 -17.40 -1.86
C PRO A 143 10.52 -18.45 -1.43
N PRO A 144 10.01 -19.28 -2.34
CA PRO A 144 8.90 -20.23 -2.10
C PRO A 144 9.07 -21.10 -0.85
N GLU A 145 10.27 -21.60 -0.60
CA GLU A 145 10.61 -22.42 0.55
C GLU A 145 10.49 -21.67 1.90
N ALA A 146 10.61 -20.36 1.90
CA ALA A 146 10.51 -19.52 3.10
C ALA A 146 9.12 -18.87 3.27
N ARG A 147 8.30 -18.85 2.20
CA ARG A 147 6.94 -18.25 2.24
C ARG A 147 5.94 -19.12 2.98
N GLY A 148 6.09 -20.44 2.89
CA GLY A 148 5.03 -21.37 3.24
C GLY A 148 3.89 -21.33 2.23
N THR A 149 2.80 -22.04 2.53
CA THR A 149 1.63 -22.13 1.64
C THR A 149 0.62 -21.01 1.85
N ASN A 150 0.88 -20.07 2.78
CA ASN A 150 -0.10 -19.08 3.20
C ASN A 150 0.27 -17.67 2.75
N LEU A 151 -0.39 -17.20 1.69
CA LEU A 151 -0.18 -15.86 1.15
C LEU A 151 -0.46 -14.74 2.16
N VAL A 152 -1.54 -14.86 2.96
CA VAL A 152 -1.92 -13.81 3.95
C VAL A 152 -0.84 -13.65 5.01
N GLU A 153 -0.30 -14.74 5.55
CA GLU A 153 0.80 -14.66 6.52
C GLU A 153 2.08 -14.11 5.89
N THR A 154 2.32 -14.43 4.62
CA THR A 154 3.46 -13.88 3.88
C THR A 154 3.30 -12.39 3.69
N MET A 155 2.12 -11.90 3.30
CA MET A 155 1.81 -10.47 3.18
C MET A 155 1.95 -9.73 4.51
N MET A 156 1.58 -10.34 5.64
CA MET A 156 1.77 -9.74 6.97
C MET A 156 3.25 -9.50 7.32
N ARG A 157 4.17 -10.25 6.72
CA ARG A 157 5.62 -10.18 7.00
C ARG A 157 6.40 -9.40 5.97
N ALA A 158 6.00 -9.47 4.71
CA ALA A 158 6.67 -8.79 3.61
C ALA A 158 6.34 -7.28 3.61
N GLY A 159 7.33 -6.45 3.31
CA GLY A 159 7.11 -5.04 3.02
C GLY A 159 6.93 -4.88 1.51
N TRP A 160 5.71 -4.68 1.06
CA TRP A 160 5.34 -4.60 -0.37
C TRP A 160 4.73 -3.22 -0.68
N GLY A 161 4.72 -2.84 -1.96
CA GLY A 161 4.23 -1.55 -2.44
C GLY A 161 2.92 -1.65 -3.22
N ALA A 162 2.41 -0.50 -3.62
CA ALA A 162 1.16 -0.36 -4.37
C ALA A 162 1.13 -1.20 -5.65
N GLY A 163 2.25 -1.26 -6.37
CA GLY A 163 2.38 -2.00 -7.64
C GLY A 163 2.17 -3.52 -7.55
N ALA A 164 2.14 -4.07 -6.32
CA ALA A 164 1.91 -5.50 -6.12
C ALA A 164 0.47 -5.94 -6.42
N LEU A 165 -0.53 -5.06 -6.27
CA LEU A 165 -1.94 -5.44 -6.34
C LEU A 165 -2.55 -5.16 -7.72
N THR A 166 -3.28 -6.15 -8.22
CA THR A 166 -4.21 -5.99 -9.34
C THR A 166 -5.56 -6.55 -8.90
N LEU A 167 -6.62 -5.81 -9.16
CA LEU A 167 -7.98 -6.10 -8.68
C LEU A 167 -8.90 -6.35 -9.86
N ARG A 168 -9.84 -7.30 -9.73
CA ARG A 168 -11.02 -7.39 -10.61
C ARG A 168 -12.00 -6.31 -10.15
N ALA A 169 -12.03 -5.17 -10.85
CA ALA A 169 -12.64 -3.92 -10.38
C ALA A 169 -14.10 -4.08 -9.92
N GLN A 170 -14.91 -4.87 -10.65
CA GLN A 170 -16.33 -5.06 -10.34
C GLN A 170 -16.62 -5.84 -9.05
N ASN A 171 -15.65 -6.62 -8.55
CA ASN A 171 -15.82 -7.48 -7.39
C ASN A 171 -15.37 -6.81 -6.08
N ILE A 172 -14.67 -5.68 -6.18
CA ILE A 172 -14.02 -5.06 -5.02
C ILE A 172 -14.93 -4.02 -4.37
N ASP A 173 -15.16 -4.19 -3.07
CA ASP A 173 -15.75 -3.14 -2.24
C ASP A 173 -14.69 -2.08 -1.91
N LEU A 174 -14.84 -0.90 -2.51
CA LEU A 174 -13.92 0.23 -2.32
C LEU A 174 -13.96 0.82 -0.91
N SER A 175 -14.88 0.37 -0.03
CA SER A 175 -14.87 0.75 1.39
C SER A 175 -13.61 0.30 2.14
N ALA A 176 -12.90 -0.71 1.62
CA ALA A 176 -11.59 -1.13 2.14
C ALA A 176 -10.50 -0.05 1.98
N PHE A 177 -10.71 0.94 1.10
CA PHE A 177 -9.79 2.07 0.92
C PHE A 177 -10.12 3.19 1.90
N ASP A 178 -9.53 3.15 3.11
CA ASP A 178 -9.73 4.19 4.13
C ASP A 178 -9.05 5.50 3.73
N ALA A 179 -9.84 6.47 3.28
CA ALA A 179 -9.37 7.77 2.82
C ALA A 179 -8.77 8.66 3.94
N GLU A 180 -9.00 8.35 5.20
CA GLU A 180 -8.52 9.12 6.36
C GLU A 180 -7.20 8.59 6.92
N LEU A 181 -6.85 7.35 6.63
CA LEU A 181 -5.64 6.71 7.13
C LEU A 181 -4.41 7.16 6.35
N ARG A 182 -3.55 7.98 6.97
CA ARG A 182 -2.37 8.58 6.30
C ARG A 182 -1.14 7.70 6.20
N HIS A 183 -1.05 6.64 7.00
CA HIS A 183 0.10 5.74 7.07
C HIS A 183 -0.36 4.29 7.15
N MET A 184 0.39 3.39 6.50
CA MET A 184 0.07 1.96 6.43
C MET A 184 -1.29 1.63 5.78
N GLU A 185 -1.84 2.55 5.00
CA GLU A 185 -3.11 2.37 4.31
C GLU A 185 -3.10 1.14 3.39
N TRP A 186 -1.99 0.91 2.68
CA TRP A 186 -1.84 -0.29 1.85
C TRP A 186 -1.87 -1.58 2.66
N THR A 187 -1.23 -1.60 3.83
CA THR A 187 -1.25 -2.77 4.72
C THR A 187 -2.68 -3.05 5.20
N LEU A 188 -3.42 -2.00 5.59
CA LEU A 188 -4.82 -2.16 5.99
C LEU A 188 -5.66 -2.65 4.82
N THR A 189 -5.67 -1.91 3.71
CA THR A 189 -6.48 -2.20 2.52
C THR A 189 -6.27 -3.63 2.03
N ALA A 190 -5.04 -4.04 1.81
CA ALA A 190 -4.77 -5.36 1.27
C ALA A 190 -5.14 -6.50 2.24
N LEU A 191 -4.88 -6.34 3.53
CA LEU A 191 -5.25 -7.36 4.49
C LEU A 191 -6.77 -7.37 4.77
N GLU A 192 -7.47 -6.24 4.71
CA GLU A 192 -8.93 -6.22 4.72
C GLU A 192 -9.53 -6.89 3.48
N LEU A 193 -9.01 -6.61 2.30
CA LEU A 193 -9.40 -7.31 1.08
C LEU A 193 -9.14 -8.82 1.21
N ALA A 194 -7.97 -9.23 1.74
CA ALA A 194 -7.63 -10.64 1.92
C ALA A 194 -8.52 -11.38 2.93
N SER A 195 -9.24 -10.66 3.79
CA SER A 195 -10.23 -11.26 4.70
C SER A 195 -11.58 -11.53 4.03
N ARG A 196 -11.85 -10.97 2.86
CA ARG A 196 -13.15 -10.98 2.18
C ARG A 196 -13.13 -11.54 0.77
N HIS A 197 -11.98 -11.52 0.09
CA HIS A 197 -11.81 -11.84 -1.33
C HIS A 197 -10.84 -12.99 -1.56
N GLN A 198 -10.97 -13.64 -2.71
CA GLN A 198 -10.04 -14.67 -3.13
C GLN A 198 -8.78 -14.03 -3.72
N PHE A 199 -7.65 -14.39 -3.13
CA PHE A 199 -6.33 -13.89 -3.51
C PHE A 199 -5.54 -14.94 -4.29
N GLY A 200 -4.97 -14.53 -5.43
CA GLY A 200 -3.95 -15.27 -6.16
C GLY A 200 -2.57 -14.65 -5.97
N PHE A 201 -1.54 -15.42 -6.25
CA PHE A 201 -0.16 -14.96 -6.20
C PHE A 201 0.61 -15.35 -7.47
N LEU A 202 1.22 -14.38 -8.12
CA LEU A 202 2.16 -14.59 -9.22
C LEU A 202 3.59 -14.35 -8.72
N ASP A 203 4.42 -15.41 -8.71
CA ASP A 203 5.80 -15.36 -8.22
C ASP A 203 6.78 -14.76 -9.24
N GLU A 204 6.31 -13.77 -9.97
CA GLU A 204 7.12 -13.02 -10.92
C GLU A 204 7.16 -11.55 -10.53
N PRO A 205 8.32 -10.91 -10.54
CA PRO A 205 8.42 -9.48 -10.33
C PRO A 205 7.70 -8.71 -11.44
N THR A 206 6.75 -7.87 -11.06
CA THR A 206 6.01 -7.04 -12.02
C THR A 206 6.16 -5.54 -11.77
N TYR A 207 6.87 -5.16 -10.70
CA TYR A 207 7.13 -3.76 -10.36
C TYR A 207 8.49 -3.59 -9.66
N ARG A 208 8.98 -2.34 -9.67
CA ARG A 208 10.18 -1.89 -8.95
C ARG A 208 9.75 -0.90 -7.88
N TYR A 209 10.12 -1.21 -6.65
CA TYR A 209 9.93 -0.34 -5.48
C TYR A 209 11.24 0.34 -5.13
N TYR A 210 11.29 1.67 -5.19
CA TYR A 210 12.48 2.47 -4.92
C TYR A 210 12.53 2.89 -3.45
N GLU A 211 13.26 2.12 -2.63
CA GLU A 211 13.35 2.34 -1.19
C GLU A 211 14.06 3.66 -0.81
N THR A 212 14.89 4.19 -1.68
CA THR A 212 15.74 5.38 -1.39
C THR A 212 15.11 6.70 -1.79
N THR A 213 13.87 6.72 -2.28
CA THR A 213 13.17 7.96 -2.64
C THR A 213 13.13 8.93 -1.44
N PRO A 214 13.57 10.19 -1.61
CA PRO A 214 13.49 11.19 -0.55
C PRO A 214 12.05 11.46 -0.11
N ASN A 215 11.85 11.72 1.19
CA ASN A 215 10.53 12.05 1.76
C ASN A 215 9.47 10.94 1.63
N SER A 216 9.88 9.68 1.52
CA SER A 216 8.96 8.54 1.54
C SER A 216 8.20 8.47 2.87
N LEU A 217 6.87 8.37 2.82
CA LEU A 217 5.99 8.30 4.00
C LEU A 217 6.25 7.06 4.86
N SER A 218 6.67 5.96 4.25
CA SER A 218 6.96 4.70 4.94
C SER A 218 8.14 4.76 5.92
N LYS A 219 9.01 5.77 5.77
CA LYS A 219 10.18 6.00 6.65
C LYS A 219 9.92 6.98 7.78
N SER A 220 8.74 7.57 7.83
CA SER A 220 8.42 8.55 8.87
C SER A 220 8.20 7.87 10.22
N ALA A 221 8.53 8.55 11.30
CA ALA A 221 8.22 8.04 12.64
C ALA A 221 6.71 8.00 12.90
N GLU A 222 5.91 8.76 12.16
CA GLU A 222 4.46 8.72 12.13
C GLU A 222 3.94 7.36 11.66
N HIS A 223 4.66 6.69 10.76
CA HIS A 223 4.34 5.33 10.33
C HIS A 223 4.31 4.33 11.50
N ASN A 224 5.35 4.35 12.34
CA ASN A 224 5.42 3.50 13.54
C ASN A 224 4.35 3.82 14.57
N LEU A 225 3.91 5.09 14.66
CA LEU A 225 2.85 5.51 15.57
C LEU A 225 1.45 5.16 15.08
N ALA A 226 1.25 5.06 13.77
CA ALA A 226 -0.01 4.62 13.15
C ALA A 226 -0.19 3.08 13.21
N ALA A 227 0.91 2.34 13.19
CA ALA A 227 0.90 0.88 13.10
C ALA A 227 0.02 0.18 14.18
N PRO A 228 0.03 0.56 15.47
CA PRO A 228 -0.83 -0.06 16.47
C PRO A 228 -2.33 0.04 16.13
N GLU A 229 -2.80 1.16 15.61
CA GLU A 229 -4.21 1.34 15.25
C GLU A 229 -4.60 0.47 14.05
N VAL A 230 -3.76 0.43 13.01
CA VAL A 230 -3.98 -0.43 11.83
C VAL A 230 -4.09 -1.89 12.24
N TRP A 231 -3.14 -2.38 13.03
CA TRP A 231 -3.16 -3.78 13.45
C TRP A 231 -4.24 -4.10 14.48
N ARG A 232 -4.72 -3.11 15.24
CA ARG A 232 -5.91 -3.23 16.08
C ARG A 232 -7.17 -3.44 15.24
N ARG A 233 -7.34 -2.69 14.15
CA ARG A 233 -8.45 -2.88 13.18
C ARG A 233 -8.36 -4.26 12.54
N LEU A 234 -7.20 -4.65 12.04
CA LEU A 234 -6.99 -5.98 11.46
C LEU A 234 -7.26 -7.11 12.46
N SER A 235 -6.95 -6.93 13.76
CA SER A 235 -7.28 -7.91 14.79
C SER A 235 -8.78 -8.15 14.92
N LYS A 236 -9.62 -7.15 14.61
CA LYS A 236 -11.08 -7.31 14.56
C LYS A 236 -11.53 -8.04 13.29
N CYS A 237 -10.96 -7.68 12.12
CA CYS A 237 -11.28 -8.33 10.84
C CYS A 237 -10.96 -9.84 10.85
N TYR A 238 -9.89 -10.23 11.55
CA TYR A 238 -9.40 -11.61 11.59
C TYR A 238 -9.81 -12.39 12.86
N ALA A 239 -10.68 -11.82 13.72
CA ALA A 239 -11.19 -12.52 14.89
C ALA A 239 -11.95 -13.79 14.50
N GLY A 240 -11.70 -14.90 15.21
CA GLY A 240 -12.29 -16.20 14.93
C GLY A 240 -11.74 -16.92 13.69
N THR A 241 -10.81 -16.35 12.95
CA THR A 241 -10.17 -16.99 11.79
C THR A 241 -8.89 -17.74 12.20
N ARG A 242 -8.41 -18.62 11.32
CA ARG A 242 -7.11 -19.29 11.51
C ARG A 242 -5.92 -18.33 11.63
N TYR A 243 -6.09 -17.06 11.20
CA TYR A 243 -5.05 -16.02 11.23
C TYR A 243 -5.05 -15.17 12.50
N GLU A 244 -6.06 -15.29 13.35
CA GLU A 244 -6.21 -14.44 14.54
C GLU A 244 -4.95 -14.39 15.39
N ALA A 245 -4.35 -15.55 15.68
CA ALA A 245 -3.14 -15.61 16.50
C ALA A 245 -1.94 -14.89 15.85
N ALA A 246 -1.77 -15.01 14.54
CA ALA A 246 -0.71 -14.34 13.79
C ALA A 246 -0.91 -12.82 13.78
N VAL A 247 -2.12 -12.36 13.50
CA VAL A 247 -2.48 -10.93 13.49
C VAL A 247 -2.31 -10.31 14.88
N ARG A 248 -2.81 -10.98 15.96
CA ARG A 248 -2.64 -10.50 17.33
C ARG A 248 -1.18 -10.46 17.79
N ARG A 249 -0.36 -11.42 17.35
CA ARG A 249 1.09 -11.38 17.59
C ARG A 249 1.74 -10.17 16.90
N ARG A 250 1.36 -9.90 15.66
CA ARG A 250 1.85 -8.73 14.93
C ARG A 250 1.39 -7.43 15.57
N TYR A 251 0.12 -7.35 15.99
CA TYR A 251 -0.40 -6.23 16.77
C TYR A 251 0.45 -5.95 18.01
N GLY A 252 0.77 -6.98 18.81
CA GLY A 252 1.62 -6.84 19.99
C GLY A 252 3.00 -6.29 19.66
N ARG A 253 3.60 -6.72 18.56
CA ARG A 253 4.89 -6.17 18.08
C ARG A 253 4.75 -4.69 17.70
N MET A 254 3.71 -4.32 16.95
CA MET A 254 3.49 -2.92 16.57
C MET A 254 3.21 -2.03 17.79
N CYS A 255 2.51 -2.53 18.79
CA CYS A 255 2.34 -1.84 20.07
C CYS A 255 3.67 -1.63 20.79
N HIS A 256 4.57 -2.62 20.78
CA HIS A 256 5.90 -2.48 21.35
C HIS A 256 6.72 -1.40 20.61
N ASP A 257 6.77 -1.45 19.28
CA ASP A 257 7.51 -0.49 18.46
C ASP A 257 6.93 0.93 18.61
N GLY A 258 5.60 1.07 18.63
CA GLY A 258 4.90 2.34 18.91
C GLY A 258 5.13 2.86 20.33
N SER A 259 5.23 1.97 21.32
CA SER A 259 5.60 2.34 22.70
C SER A 259 7.00 2.91 22.77
N TRP A 260 7.97 2.27 22.12
CA TRP A 260 9.34 2.77 22.03
C TRP A 260 9.39 4.17 21.39
N GLU A 261 8.73 4.37 20.25
CA GLU A 261 8.70 5.67 19.58
C GLU A 261 7.99 6.74 20.41
N SER A 262 6.90 6.39 21.10
CA SER A 262 6.20 7.28 22.01
C SER A 262 7.08 7.73 23.18
N ALA A 263 7.86 6.78 23.76
CA ALA A 263 8.78 7.08 24.83
C ALA A 263 9.90 8.04 24.38
N ARG A 264 10.48 7.81 23.19
CA ARG A 264 11.49 8.71 22.60
C ARG A 264 10.99 10.12 22.38
N ARG A 265 9.72 10.29 22.02
CA ARG A 265 9.05 11.60 21.87
C ARG A 265 8.52 12.17 23.17
N GLY A 266 8.79 11.51 24.29
CA GLY A 266 8.38 11.93 25.62
C GLY A 266 6.87 11.78 25.89
N ARG A 267 6.11 11.06 25.07
CA ARG A 267 4.69 10.75 25.27
C ARG A 267 4.56 9.52 26.19
N ILE A 268 4.95 9.68 27.44
CA ILE A 268 5.12 8.56 28.41
C ILE A 268 3.79 7.83 28.67
N ARG A 269 2.65 8.55 28.74
CA ARG A 269 1.33 7.91 28.94
C ARG A 269 0.98 6.98 27.77
N ASP A 270 1.20 7.44 26.54
CA ASP A 270 0.97 6.60 25.33
C ASP A 270 1.92 5.43 25.30
N ALA A 271 3.19 5.63 25.65
CA ALA A 271 4.18 4.57 25.72
C ALA A 271 3.75 3.46 26.68
N TRP A 272 3.31 3.78 27.90
CA TRP A 272 2.82 2.78 28.85
C TRP A 272 1.54 2.08 28.36
N ARG A 273 0.58 2.83 27.80
CA ARG A 273 -0.63 2.23 27.23
C ARG A 273 -0.31 1.19 26.15
N LEU A 274 0.53 1.56 25.17
CA LEU A 274 0.96 0.66 24.10
C LEU A 274 1.79 -0.51 24.62
N HIS A 275 2.65 -0.28 25.63
CA HIS A 275 3.42 -1.35 26.24
C HIS A 275 2.50 -2.39 26.93
N ALA A 276 1.50 -1.94 27.66
CA ALA A 276 0.53 -2.82 28.29
C ALA A 276 -0.22 -3.69 27.24
N GLU A 277 -0.59 -3.11 26.09
CA GLU A 277 -1.18 -3.87 24.97
C GLU A 277 -0.20 -4.89 24.40
N SER A 278 1.08 -4.53 24.26
CA SER A 278 2.10 -5.46 23.75
C SER A 278 2.27 -6.66 24.67
N LEU A 279 2.24 -6.46 26.00
CA LEU A 279 2.37 -7.54 26.99
C LEU A 279 1.17 -8.49 27.00
N ARG A 280 -0.04 -7.99 26.69
CA ARG A 280 -1.28 -8.80 26.62
C ARG A 280 -1.40 -9.60 25.33
N SER A 281 -0.57 -9.31 24.34
CA SER A 281 -0.60 -9.97 23.04
C SER A 281 0.12 -11.32 23.06
N PRO A 282 -0.21 -12.28 22.18
CA PRO A 282 0.51 -13.53 22.07
C PRO A 282 2.01 -13.33 21.86
N GLY A 283 2.83 -13.90 22.72
CA GLY A 283 4.29 -13.68 22.73
C GLY A 283 4.76 -12.42 23.45
N GLY A 284 3.87 -11.68 24.14
CA GLY A 284 4.15 -10.43 24.84
C GLY A 284 5.22 -10.53 25.92
N VAL A 285 5.46 -11.71 26.48
CA VAL A 285 6.54 -11.97 27.45
C VAL A 285 7.92 -11.49 26.93
N ALA A 286 8.16 -11.57 25.62
CA ALA A 286 9.39 -11.08 25.00
C ALA A 286 9.62 -9.58 25.20
N PHE A 287 8.58 -8.80 25.50
CA PHE A 287 8.64 -7.35 25.68
C PHE A 287 8.81 -6.93 27.15
N VAL A 288 8.75 -7.85 28.12
CA VAL A 288 8.91 -7.55 29.56
C VAL A 288 10.20 -6.78 29.87
N PRO A 289 11.37 -7.08 29.28
CA PRO A 289 12.61 -6.31 29.57
C PRO A 289 12.49 -4.82 29.23
N PHE A 290 11.60 -4.44 28.33
CA PHE A 290 11.38 -3.03 27.99
C PHE A 290 10.67 -2.26 29.11
N SER A 291 9.94 -2.92 30.01
CA SER A 291 9.27 -2.29 31.16
C SER A 291 10.25 -1.50 32.03
N ALA A 292 11.45 -2.06 32.29
CA ALA A 292 12.50 -1.40 33.08
C ALA A 292 13.02 -0.12 32.39
N ARG A 293 13.23 -0.19 31.06
CA ARG A 293 13.66 0.98 30.29
C ARG A 293 12.60 2.08 30.27
N LEU A 294 11.34 1.70 30.17
CA LEU A 294 10.22 2.64 30.16
C LEU A 294 10.03 3.29 31.54
N LEU A 295 10.24 2.52 32.63
CA LEU A 295 10.21 3.05 33.99
C LEU A 295 11.33 4.10 34.19
N LEU A 296 12.55 3.80 33.77
CA LEU A 296 13.68 4.74 33.85
C LEU A 296 13.41 6.03 33.05
N ALA A 297 12.82 5.90 31.87
CA ALA A 297 12.43 7.06 31.06
C ALA A 297 11.35 7.91 31.75
N SER A 298 10.41 7.25 32.44
CA SER A 298 9.37 7.92 33.22
C SER A 298 9.93 8.71 34.41
N LEU A 299 10.86 8.08 35.16
CA LEU A 299 11.52 8.72 36.32
C LEU A 299 12.35 9.94 35.91
N ARG A 300 13.16 9.82 34.88
CA ARG A 300 13.98 10.95 34.38
C ARG A 300 13.14 12.19 34.04
N ARG A 301 11.88 12.01 33.64
CA ARG A 301 10.97 13.09 33.29
C ARG A 301 10.21 13.70 34.48
N LEU A 302 10.17 13.01 35.61
CA LEU A 302 9.63 13.54 36.86
C LEU A 302 10.63 14.46 37.56
N PHE A 303 11.90 14.33 37.25
CA PHE A 303 13.01 15.09 37.86
C PHE A 303 13.68 16.09 36.90
N ALA A 304 13.18 16.23 35.65
CA ALA A 304 13.56 17.25 34.68
C ALA A 304 12.46 18.32 34.56
#